data_269d4412870e9a021d1748f4d8f236c2
#
_entry.id   269d4412870e9a021d1748f4d8f236c2
#
_cell.length_a   1.000
_cell.length_b   1.000
_cell.length_c   1.000
_cell.angle_alpha   90.00
_cell.angle_beta   90.00
_cell.angle_gamma   90.00
#
_symmetry.space_group_name_H-M   'P 1'
#
loop_
_entity.id
_entity.type
_entity.pdbx_description
1 polymer ?
#
loop_
_entity_poly.entity_id
_entity_poly.type
_entity_poly.pdbx_seq_one_letter_code
_entity_poly.pdbx_strand_id
1 'polypeptide(L)'
;MVNKKRTSLKVLILIPVFILGILSVVSNIMAINNIRMVNSNASDITDDCMNSISELGEIQSATQSIHKLGVSHIIATDLNTMISVVENIRKEQSELENNLEDYKKYVSDSDQEVYNSLVQNYEIMKKELGSIMAYSALGKKEEAYALANGVVSDSSSAIQENINVLKEHANSTASTARERLSAVYTGSLICSIVIIAISILLLLTALYCVMKYIIKPILATNKDIREIISGIDNGEGDLTKRVTILSNDEIADLGNGINIFMEKLQGILKLIIENT
;
A
#
# COMPACT_ATOMS: atom_id res chain seq x y z
N MET A 1 -9.55 -57.05 1.82
CA MET A 1 -10.57 -55.96 1.84
C MET A 1 -9.91 -54.73 2.42
N VAL A 2 -9.63 -53.76 1.58
CA VAL A 2 -9.07 -52.50 2.05
C VAL A 2 -10.19 -51.71 2.76
N ASN A 3 -10.02 -51.49 4.05
CA ASN A 3 -10.97 -50.74 4.88
C ASN A 3 -11.00 -49.28 4.37
N LYS A 4 -11.88 -48.98 3.40
CA LYS A 4 -12.01 -47.65 2.80
C LYS A 4 -12.65 -46.74 3.85
N LYS A 5 -11.87 -45.88 4.46
CA LYS A 5 -12.31 -44.91 5.47
C LYS A 5 -13.55 -44.17 4.97
N ARG A 6 -14.63 -44.18 5.74
CA ARG A 6 -15.88 -43.46 5.43
C ARG A 6 -15.59 -41.96 5.40
N THR A 7 -15.73 -41.32 4.26
CA THR A 7 -15.55 -39.88 4.10
C THR A 7 -16.92 -39.23 4.06
N SER A 8 -17.25 -38.42 5.08
CA SER A 8 -18.53 -37.70 5.08
C SER A 8 -18.52 -36.60 4.01
N LEU A 9 -19.62 -36.50 3.26
CA LEU A 9 -19.89 -35.44 2.29
C LEU A 9 -19.71 -34.03 2.89
N LYS A 10 -20.07 -33.86 4.16
CA LYS A 10 -19.90 -32.59 4.88
C LYS A 10 -18.45 -32.15 4.91
N VAL A 11 -17.55 -33.10 5.21
CA VAL A 11 -16.10 -32.81 5.28
C VAL A 11 -15.54 -32.49 3.89
N LEU A 12 -15.99 -33.22 2.87
CA LEU A 12 -15.56 -33.04 1.49
C LEU A 12 -15.90 -31.64 0.91
N ILE A 13 -17.06 -31.08 1.32
CA ILE A 13 -17.52 -29.75 0.88
C ILE A 13 -16.95 -28.65 1.78
N LEU A 14 -16.99 -28.83 3.11
CA LEU A 14 -16.64 -27.77 4.06
C LEU A 14 -15.15 -27.44 4.05
N ILE A 15 -14.27 -28.43 3.89
CA ILE A 15 -12.81 -28.18 3.92
C ILE A 15 -12.37 -27.20 2.83
N PRO A 16 -12.67 -27.42 1.53
CA PRO A 16 -12.26 -26.48 0.48
C PRO A 16 -12.86 -25.08 0.67
N VAL A 17 -14.12 -24.97 1.10
CA VAL A 17 -14.79 -23.70 1.35
C VAL A 17 -14.12 -22.95 2.50
N PHE A 18 -13.77 -23.66 3.58
CA PHE A 18 -13.09 -23.08 4.72
C PHE A 18 -11.68 -22.58 4.38
N ILE A 19 -10.91 -23.37 3.60
CA ILE A 19 -9.58 -22.99 3.12
C ILE A 19 -9.68 -21.75 2.23
N LEU A 20 -10.61 -21.68 1.29
CA LEU A 20 -10.83 -20.51 0.43
C LEU A 20 -11.23 -19.28 1.26
N GLY A 21 -12.06 -19.47 2.30
CA GLY A 21 -12.42 -18.41 3.23
C GLY A 21 -11.20 -17.83 3.97
N ILE A 22 -10.35 -18.70 4.52
CA ILE A 22 -9.11 -18.28 5.19
C ILE A 22 -8.20 -17.55 4.19
N LEU A 23 -8.01 -18.08 2.99
CA LEU A 23 -7.17 -17.47 1.97
C LEU A 23 -7.64 -16.06 1.60
N SER A 24 -8.97 -15.88 1.49
CA SER A 24 -9.60 -14.57 1.25
C SER A 24 -9.31 -13.58 2.39
N VAL A 25 -9.46 -14.00 3.64
CA VAL A 25 -9.19 -13.14 4.80
C VAL A 25 -7.72 -12.73 4.84
N VAL A 26 -6.79 -13.68 4.66
CA VAL A 26 -5.35 -13.40 4.63
C VAL A 26 -5.00 -12.44 3.50
N SER A 27 -5.54 -12.66 2.30
CA SER A 27 -5.34 -11.76 1.16
C SER A 27 -5.80 -10.33 1.44
N ASN A 28 -6.97 -10.16 2.06
CA ASN A 28 -7.49 -8.85 2.42
C ASN A 28 -6.64 -8.14 3.48
N ILE A 29 -6.15 -8.86 4.50
CA ILE A 29 -5.25 -8.30 5.51
C ILE A 29 -3.95 -7.82 4.86
N MET A 30 -3.37 -8.62 3.96
CA MET A 30 -2.16 -8.23 3.21
C MET A 30 -2.42 -6.99 2.35
N ALA A 31 -3.55 -6.92 1.66
CA ALA A 31 -3.92 -5.76 0.84
C ALA A 31 -4.03 -4.48 1.69
N ILE A 32 -4.66 -4.54 2.86
CA ILE A 32 -4.77 -3.40 3.78
C ILE A 32 -3.38 -2.92 4.25
N ASN A 33 -2.50 -3.86 4.62
CA ASN A 33 -1.15 -3.51 5.05
C ASN A 33 -0.32 -2.89 3.92
N ASN A 34 -0.45 -3.41 2.70
CA ASN A 34 0.22 -2.85 1.53
C ASN A 34 -0.27 -1.43 1.22
N ILE A 35 -1.58 -1.18 1.29
CA ILE A 35 -2.15 0.16 1.10
C ILE A 35 -1.61 1.13 2.15
N ARG A 36 -1.52 0.72 3.42
CA ARG A 36 -0.94 1.56 4.48
C ARG A 36 0.52 1.90 4.21
N MET A 37 1.34 0.94 3.82
CA MET A 37 2.75 1.16 3.46
C MET A 37 2.90 2.09 2.25
N VAL A 38 2.07 1.91 1.22
CA VAL A 38 2.06 2.80 0.03
C VAL A 38 1.71 4.22 0.46
N ASN A 39 0.68 4.40 1.28
CA ASN A 39 0.26 5.72 1.73
C ASN A 39 1.33 6.40 2.62
N SER A 40 1.95 5.67 3.53
CA SER A 40 3.04 6.19 4.37
C SER A 40 4.23 6.65 3.52
N ASN A 41 4.75 5.81 2.63
CA ASN A 41 5.89 6.18 1.78
C ASN A 41 5.55 7.32 0.81
N ALA A 42 4.30 7.42 0.34
CA ALA A 42 3.86 8.53 -0.49
C ALA A 42 3.80 9.85 0.30
N SER A 43 3.32 9.81 1.56
CA SER A 43 3.32 10.95 2.47
C SER A 43 4.75 11.42 2.77
N ASP A 44 5.68 10.51 3.09
CA ASP A 44 7.09 10.83 3.32
C ASP A 44 7.73 11.55 2.12
N ILE A 45 7.38 11.13 0.88
CA ILE A 45 7.88 11.80 -0.33
C ILE A 45 7.26 13.19 -0.48
N THR A 46 5.94 13.31 -0.31
CA THR A 46 5.20 14.54 -0.65
C THR A 46 5.27 15.55 0.48
N ASP A 47 4.98 15.13 1.71
CA ASP A 47 4.79 16.05 2.82
C ASP A 47 6.13 16.42 3.48
N ASP A 48 7.09 15.50 3.52
CA ASP A 48 8.39 15.77 4.13
C ASP A 48 9.42 16.24 3.09
N CYS A 49 9.69 15.44 2.05
CA CYS A 49 10.78 15.76 1.13
C CYS A 49 10.45 16.92 0.19
N MET A 50 9.25 16.94 -0.43
CA MET A 50 8.91 18.00 -1.39
C MET A 50 8.69 19.34 -0.71
N ASN A 51 8.02 19.36 0.46
CA ASN A 51 7.83 20.59 1.20
C ASN A 51 9.17 21.12 1.75
N SER A 52 10.05 20.25 2.26
CA SER A 52 11.38 20.68 2.72
C SER A 52 12.20 21.31 1.59
N ILE A 53 12.17 20.75 0.37
CA ILE A 53 12.86 21.31 -0.80
C ILE A 53 12.25 22.66 -1.20
N SER A 54 10.93 22.81 -1.09
CA SER A 54 10.24 24.09 -1.36
C SER A 54 10.69 25.18 -0.36
N GLU A 55 10.67 24.89 0.94
CA GLU A 55 11.12 25.80 1.99
C GLU A 55 12.59 26.21 1.80
N LEU A 56 13.47 25.24 1.47
CA LEU A 56 14.86 25.54 1.13
C LEU A 56 14.99 26.42 -0.11
N GLY A 57 14.07 26.31 -1.06
CA GLY A 57 13.98 27.19 -2.22
C GLY A 57 13.61 28.61 -1.85
N GLU A 58 12.71 28.81 -0.91
CA GLU A 58 12.30 30.12 -0.40
C GLU A 58 13.42 30.76 0.43
N ILE A 59 14.10 29.99 1.31
CA ILE A 59 15.28 30.45 2.05
C ILE A 59 16.39 30.91 1.07
N GLN A 60 16.64 30.15 0.01
CA GLN A 60 17.60 30.49 -1.03
C GLN A 60 17.25 31.80 -1.74
N SER A 61 15.99 31.95 -2.13
CA SER A 61 15.50 33.13 -2.83
C SER A 61 15.60 34.39 -1.94
N ALA A 62 15.14 34.27 -0.70
CA ALA A 62 15.24 35.37 0.27
C ALA A 62 16.70 35.77 0.55
N THR A 63 17.62 34.80 0.72
CA THR A 63 19.05 35.07 0.90
C THR A 63 19.64 35.85 -0.26
N GLN A 64 19.33 35.47 -1.50
CA GLN A 64 19.80 36.16 -2.69
C GLN A 64 19.18 37.57 -2.83
N SER A 65 17.90 37.72 -2.49
CA SER A 65 17.18 38.99 -2.49
C SER A 65 17.82 39.97 -1.49
N ILE A 66 18.07 39.52 -0.27
CA ILE A 66 18.71 40.32 0.79
C ILE A 66 20.10 40.79 0.36
N HIS A 67 20.93 39.91 -0.21
CA HIS A 67 22.25 40.28 -0.71
C HIS A 67 22.17 41.34 -1.81
N LYS A 68 21.30 41.15 -2.80
CA LYS A 68 21.05 42.12 -3.88
C LYS A 68 20.54 43.46 -3.35
N LEU A 69 19.65 43.46 -2.37
CA LEU A 69 19.14 44.67 -1.73
C LEU A 69 20.26 45.40 -0.97
N GLY A 70 21.17 44.70 -0.30
CA GLY A 70 22.37 45.29 0.31
C GLY A 70 23.22 46.07 -0.69
N VAL A 71 23.47 45.46 -1.86
CA VAL A 71 24.17 46.16 -2.96
C VAL A 71 23.35 47.34 -3.50
N SER A 72 22.03 47.18 -3.61
CA SER A 72 21.13 48.28 -4.06
C SER A 72 21.15 49.46 -3.12
N HIS A 73 21.30 49.24 -1.80
CA HIS A 73 21.46 50.31 -0.82
C HIS A 73 22.76 51.12 -1.03
N ILE A 74 23.88 50.45 -1.41
CA ILE A 74 25.16 51.10 -1.67
C ILE A 74 25.08 52.04 -2.88
N ILE A 75 24.39 51.63 -3.95
CA ILE A 75 24.29 52.41 -5.19
C ILE A 75 23.19 53.47 -5.13
N ALA A 76 22.31 53.46 -4.14
CA ALA A 76 21.30 54.47 -3.97
C ALA A 76 21.90 55.85 -3.77
N THR A 77 21.31 56.85 -4.45
CA THR A 77 21.82 58.22 -4.50
C THR A 77 21.05 59.21 -3.63
N ASP A 78 19.86 58.82 -3.18
CA ASP A 78 18.99 59.64 -2.35
C ASP A 78 18.47 58.88 -1.14
N LEU A 79 18.08 59.60 -0.11
CA LEU A 79 17.66 59.07 1.17
C LEU A 79 16.36 58.27 1.08
N ASN A 80 15.41 58.70 0.23
CA ASN A 80 14.10 57.98 0.13
C ASN A 80 14.30 56.60 -0.46
N THR A 81 15.13 56.45 -1.49
CA THR A 81 15.52 55.18 -2.07
C THR A 81 16.23 54.30 -1.04
N MET A 82 17.17 54.84 -0.24
CA MET A 82 17.83 54.09 0.83
C MET A 82 16.82 53.57 1.88
N ILE A 83 15.90 54.41 2.32
CA ILE A 83 14.84 53.99 3.27
C ILE A 83 13.99 52.88 2.70
N SER A 84 13.53 52.99 1.47
CA SER A 84 12.72 51.97 0.81
C SER A 84 13.47 50.63 0.69
N VAL A 85 14.78 50.68 0.38
CA VAL A 85 15.60 49.44 0.34
C VAL A 85 15.74 48.81 1.73
N VAL A 86 15.92 49.63 2.79
CA VAL A 86 15.96 49.10 4.18
C VAL A 86 14.65 48.43 4.57
N GLU A 87 13.49 48.99 4.19
CA GLU A 87 12.20 48.40 4.45
C GLU A 87 12.04 47.02 3.73
N ASN A 88 12.49 46.94 2.50
CA ASN A 88 12.51 45.70 1.74
C ASN A 88 13.45 44.66 2.35
N ILE A 89 14.65 45.05 2.77
CA ILE A 89 15.60 44.17 3.48
C ILE A 89 14.95 43.61 4.75
N ARG A 90 14.28 44.43 5.56
CA ARG A 90 13.62 43.98 6.78
C ARG A 90 12.48 42.97 6.48
N LYS A 91 11.72 43.20 5.43
CA LYS A 91 10.67 42.30 4.99
C LYS A 91 11.25 40.95 4.60
N GLU A 92 12.24 40.91 3.71
CA GLU A 92 12.91 39.68 3.27
C GLU A 92 13.59 38.94 4.43
N GLN A 93 14.18 39.65 5.40
CA GLN A 93 14.75 39.07 6.61
C GLN A 93 13.69 38.39 7.47
N SER A 94 12.52 39.04 7.66
CA SER A 94 11.41 38.42 8.41
C SER A 94 10.86 37.18 7.72
N GLU A 95 10.71 37.21 6.40
CA GLU A 95 10.29 36.03 5.61
C GLU A 95 11.30 34.90 5.71
N LEU A 96 12.62 35.21 5.61
CA LEU A 96 13.68 34.21 5.74
C LEU A 96 13.72 33.60 7.14
N GLU A 97 13.56 34.40 8.19
CA GLU A 97 13.52 33.92 9.58
C GLU A 97 12.34 32.99 9.82
N ASN A 98 11.16 33.31 9.27
CA ASN A 98 9.98 32.43 9.34
C ASN A 98 10.24 31.11 8.56
N ASN A 99 10.80 31.18 7.36
CA ASN A 99 11.09 30.00 6.55
C ASN A 99 12.15 29.11 7.23
N LEU A 100 13.15 29.69 7.91
CA LEU A 100 14.12 28.92 8.71
C LEU A 100 13.44 28.19 9.87
N GLU A 101 12.54 28.84 10.61
CA GLU A 101 11.81 28.17 11.70
C GLU A 101 10.85 27.10 11.18
N ASP A 102 10.15 27.38 10.07
CA ASP A 102 9.27 26.41 9.42
C ASP A 102 10.04 25.21 8.86
N TYR A 103 11.24 25.41 8.35
CA TYR A 103 12.11 24.33 7.85
C TYR A 103 12.61 23.41 8.97
N LYS A 104 12.72 23.90 10.20
CA LYS A 104 13.28 23.16 11.35
C LYS A 104 12.60 21.82 11.61
N LYS A 105 11.29 21.70 11.31
CA LYS A 105 10.54 20.44 11.44
C LYS A 105 11.01 19.33 10.50
N TYR A 106 11.71 19.68 9.42
CA TYR A 106 12.26 18.72 8.43
C TYR A 106 13.72 18.34 8.72
N VAL A 107 14.36 18.98 9.71
CA VAL A 107 15.77 18.73 10.02
C VAL A 107 15.90 17.40 10.76
N SER A 108 16.55 16.44 10.12
CA SER A 108 16.93 15.18 10.76
C SER A 108 18.13 15.33 11.69
N ASP A 109 18.37 14.34 12.56
CA ASP A 109 19.56 14.33 13.43
C ASP A 109 20.87 14.44 12.62
N SER A 110 20.91 13.84 11.43
CA SER A 110 22.07 13.90 10.52
C SER A 110 22.26 15.26 9.87
N ASP A 111 21.21 16.06 9.76
CA ASP A 111 21.21 17.36 9.08
C ASP A 111 21.38 18.53 10.05
N GLN A 112 21.33 18.24 11.35
CA GLN A 112 21.36 19.28 12.40
C GLN A 112 22.60 20.17 12.32
N GLU A 113 23.77 19.62 12.01
CA GLU A 113 25.00 20.36 11.89
C GLU A 113 24.99 21.34 10.69
N VAL A 114 24.48 20.83 9.54
CA VAL A 114 24.36 21.63 8.32
C VAL A 114 23.33 22.74 8.50
N TYR A 115 22.18 22.45 9.13
CA TYR A 115 21.17 23.45 9.45
C TYR A 115 21.72 24.53 10.41
N ASN A 116 22.43 24.13 11.46
CA ASN A 116 23.04 25.10 12.40
C ASN A 116 24.08 26.00 11.71
N SER A 117 24.87 25.44 10.78
CA SER A 117 25.80 26.19 9.94
C SER A 117 25.06 27.19 9.04
N LEU A 118 23.94 26.79 8.44
CA LEU A 118 23.09 27.67 7.64
C LEU A 118 22.61 28.87 8.45
N VAL A 119 22.02 28.61 9.64
CA VAL A 119 21.54 29.67 10.55
C VAL A 119 22.67 30.58 11.00
N GLN A 120 23.85 30.04 11.36
CA GLN A 120 25.01 30.84 11.76
C GLN A 120 25.49 31.77 10.63
N ASN A 121 25.57 31.30 9.40
CA ASN A 121 25.96 32.11 8.26
C ASN A 121 24.90 33.19 7.96
N TYR A 122 23.61 32.91 8.17
CA TYR A 122 22.58 33.93 8.07
C TYR A 122 22.75 35.02 9.13
N GLU A 123 23.02 34.69 10.38
CA GLU A 123 23.26 35.67 11.44
C GLU A 123 24.49 36.56 11.16
N ILE A 124 25.57 36.00 10.61
CA ILE A 124 26.72 36.76 10.15
C ILE A 124 26.31 37.73 9.04
N MET A 125 25.62 37.24 8.02
CA MET A 125 25.11 38.03 6.91
C MET A 125 24.23 39.18 7.37
N LYS A 126 23.26 38.91 8.26
CA LYS A 126 22.32 39.90 8.83
C LYS A 126 23.04 41.01 9.57
N LYS A 127 24.03 40.66 10.38
CA LYS A 127 24.85 41.62 11.12
C LYS A 127 25.64 42.54 10.18
N GLU A 128 26.31 41.97 9.19
CA GLU A 128 27.15 42.73 8.28
C GLU A 128 26.36 43.59 7.26
N LEU A 129 25.09 43.16 6.96
CA LEU A 129 24.15 44.03 6.23
C LEU A 129 23.83 45.30 7.01
N GLY A 130 23.73 45.24 8.34
CA GLY A 130 23.61 46.43 9.19
C GLY A 130 24.81 47.37 9.03
N SER A 131 26.02 46.81 8.97
CA SER A 131 27.26 47.56 8.74
C SER A 131 27.28 48.19 7.33
N ILE A 132 26.84 47.46 6.30
CA ILE A 132 26.71 47.98 4.92
C ILE A 132 25.79 49.19 4.88
N MET A 133 24.60 49.08 5.48
CA MET A 133 23.63 50.18 5.51
C MET A 133 24.18 51.40 6.22
N ALA A 134 24.90 51.22 7.34
CA ALA A 134 25.50 52.30 8.10
C ALA A 134 26.62 52.99 7.29
N TYR A 135 27.56 52.24 6.70
CA TYR A 135 28.64 52.84 5.88
C TYR A 135 28.08 53.52 4.64
N SER A 136 27.16 52.93 3.95
CA SER A 136 26.52 53.50 2.77
C SER A 136 25.78 54.80 3.09
N ALA A 137 25.06 54.91 4.21
CA ALA A 137 24.39 56.13 4.66
C ALA A 137 25.36 57.25 5.04
N LEU A 138 26.54 56.87 5.53
CA LEU A 138 27.64 57.82 5.84
C LEU A 138 28.47 58.25 4.59
N GLY A 139 28.09 57.79 3.39
CA GLY A 139 28.81 58.04 2.15
C GLY A 139 30.10 57.23 1.98
N LYS A 140 30.41 56.32 2.89
CA LYS A 140 31.57 55.41 2.86
C LYS A 140 31.28 54.18 1.98
N LYS A 141 31.09 54.44 0.68
CA LYS A 141 30.64 53.41 -0.27
C LYS A 141 31.67 52.33 -0.56
N GLU A 142 32.97 52.66 -0.48
CA GLU A 142 34.05 51.67 -0.68
C GLU A 142 34.06 50.63 0.44
N GLU A 143 33.92 51.07 1.70
CA GLU A 143 33.87 50.18 2.85
C GLU A 143 32.60 49.33 2.83
N ALA A 144 31.45 49.92 2.47
CA ALA A 144 30.20 49.19 2.30
C ALA A 144 30.31 48.14 1.19
N TYR A 145 30.91 48.47 0.07
CA TYR A 145 31.13 47.57 -1.06
C TYR A 145 32.11 46.43 -0.70
N ALA A 146 33.16 46.70 0.04
CA ALA A 146 34.09 45.69 0.53
C ALA A 146 33.40 44.65 1.41
N LEU A 147 32.48 45.08 2.29
CA LEU A 147 31.67 44.15 3.10
C LEU A 147 30.69 43.33 2.25
N ALA A 148 30.04 43.96 1.27
CA ALA A 148 29.07 43.30 0.41
C ALA A 148 29.71 42.18 -0.44
N ASN A 149 30.92 42.44 -1.01
CA ASN A 149 31.64 41.44 -1.82
C ASN A 149 32.57 40.52 -1.02
N GLY A 150 32.80 40.81 0.26
CA GLY A 150 33.53 39.95 1.20
C GLY A 150 32.57 39.13 2.04
N VAL A 151 32.51 39.44 3.33
CA VAL A 151 31.80 38.61 4.34
C VAL A 151 30.35 38.31 3.99
N VAL A 152 29.61 39.28 3.41
CA VAL A 152 28.21 39.04 3.05
C VAL A 152 28.09 38.08 1.87
N SER A 153 28.95 38.23 0.85
CA SER A 153 29.02 37.30 -0.28
C SER A 153 29.45 35.91 0.15
N ASP A 154 30.46 35.81 1.02
CA ASP A 154 30.97 34.55 1.56
C ASP A 154 29.88 33.82 2.38
N SER A 155 29.18 34.55 3.27
CA SER A 155 28.09 34.02 4.05
C SER A 155 26.92 33.57 3.16
N SER A 156 26.56 34.33 2.13
CA SER A 156 25.52 33.97 1.16
C SER A 156 25.90 32.69 0.39
N SER A 157 27.18 32.55 0.03
CA SER A 157 27.69 31.34 -0.65
C SER A 157 27.68 30.13 0.28
N ALA A 158 28.04 30.27 1.54
CA ALA A 158 28.00 29.22 2.54
C ALA A 158 26.55 28.77 2.84
N ILE A 159 25.61 29.72 2.91
CA ILE A 159 24.15 29.41 3.01
C ILE A 159 23.73 28.59 1.81
N GLN A 160 24.11 28.98 0.59
CA GLN A 160 23.78 28.26 -0.64
C GLN A 160 24.33 26.83 -0.64
N GLU A 161 25.57 26.64 -0.17
CA GLU A 161 26.19 25.32 -0.06
C GLU A 161 25.43 24.45 0.95
N ASN A 162 25.10 24.95 2.14
CA ASN A 162 24.30 24.26 3.13
C ASN A 162 22.91 23.87 2.58
N ILE A 163 22.24 24.78 1.86
CA ILE A 163 20.96 24.51 1.20
C ILE A 163 21.11 23.37 0.19
N ASN A 164 22.19 23.37 -0.61
CA ASN A 164 22.41 22.31 -1.60
C ASN A 164 22.60 20.95 -0.92
N VAL A 165 23.35 20.87 0.17
CA VAL A 165 23.53 19.64 0.95
C VAL A 165 22.18 19.16 1.51
N LEU A 166 21.40 20.04 2.12
CA LEU A 166 20.08 19.70 2.66
C LEU A 166 19.10 19.23 1.56
N LYS A 167 19.13 19.89 0.39
CA LYS A 167 18.34 19.46 -0.79
C LYS A 167 18.78 18.09 -1.30
N GLU A 168 20.06 17.79 -1.32
CA GLU A 168 20.59 16.49 -1.73
C GLU A 168 20.14 15.39 -0.76
N HIS A 169 20.19 15.64 0.55
CA HIS A 169 19.68 14.69 1.56
C HIS A 169 18.17 14.46 1.42
N ALA A 170 17.39 15.51 1.22
CA ALA A 170 15.94 15.39 0.98
C ALA A 170 15.63 14.57 -0.29
N ASN A 171 16.37 14.82 -1.39
CA ASN A 171 16.24 14.06 -2.63
C ASN A 171 16.65 12.59 -2.46
N SER A 172 17.71 12.31 -1.70
CA SER A 172 18.15 10.94 -1.40
C SER A 172 17.10 10.18 -0.59
N THR A 173 16.50 10.85 0.41
CA THR A 173 15.41 10.31 1.22
C THR A 173 14.19 10.00 0.35
N ALA A 174 13.80 10.93 -0.53
CA ALA A 174 12.70 10.73 -1.49
C ALA A 174 12.98 9.57 -2.45
N SER A 175 14.23 9.43 -2.94
CA SER A 175 14.62 8.29 -3.78
C SER A 175 14.50 6.96 -3.05
N THR A 176 14.99 6.90 -1.81
CA THR A 176 14.87 5.70 -0.97
C THR A 176 13.41 5.33 -0.69
N ALA A 177 12.56 6.31 -0.39
CA ALA A 177 11.13 6.09 -0.19
C ALA A 177 10.45 5.58 -1.47
N ARG A 178 10.84 6.11 -2.64
CA ARG A 178 10.36 5.63 -3.96
C ARG A 178 10.80 4.19 -4.27
N GLU A 179 12.02 3.82 -3.94
CA GLU A 179 12.52 2.45 -4.10
C GLU A 179 11.75 1.48 -3.20
N ARG A 180 11.51 1.85 -1.93
CA ARG A 180 10.66 1.08 -1.00
C ARG A 180 9.25 0.91 -1.54
N LEU A 181 8.64 1.97 -2.06
CA LEU A 181 7.32 1.94 -2.67
C LEU A 181 7.27 0.96 -3.85
N SER A 182 8.28 1.00 -4.74
CA SER A 182 8.41 0.08 -5.87
C SER A 182 8.57 -1.38 -5.43
N ALA A 183 9.36 -1.63 -4.38
CA ALA A 183 9.55 -2.97 -3.81
C ALA A 183 8.25 -3.52 -3.20
N VAL A 184 7.52 -2.69 -2.44
CA VAL A 184 6.20 -3.05 -1.87
C VAL A 184 5.21 -3.37 -2.98
N TYR A 185 5.14 -2.54 -4.03
CA TYR A 185 4.26 -2.76 -5.17
C TYR A 185 4.57 -4.07 -5.89
N THR A 186 5.83 -4.31 -6.23
CA THR A 186 6.27 -5.54 -6.94
C THR A 186 6.04 -6.78 -6.08
N GLY A 187 6.39 -6.74 -4.80
CA GLY A 187 6.14 -7.83 -3.85
C GLY A 187 4.65 -8.13 -3.71
N SER A 188 3.82 -7.09 -3.62
CA SER A 188 2.36 -7.20 -3.55
C SER A 188 1.75 -7.84 -4.79
N LEU A 189 2.22 -7.46 -6.00
CA LEU A 189 1.80 -8.06 -7.26
C LEU A 189 2.12 -9.54 -7.31
N ILE A 190 3.35 -9.94 -6.98
CA ILE A 190 3.78 -11.34 -6.99
C ILE A 190 2.94 -12.15 -6.01
N CYS A 191 2.77 -11.68 -4.76
CA CYS A 191 1.93 -12.34 -3.77
C CYS A 191 0.49 -12.49 -4.26
N SER A 192 -0.09 -11.46 -4.85
CA SER A 192 -1.47 -11.50 -5.36
C SER A 192 -1.63 -12.52 -6.49
N ILE A 193 -0.70 -12.58 -7.43
CA ILE A 193 -0.71 -13.57 -8.52
C ILE A 193 -0.62 -15.00 -7.96
N VAL A 194 0.26 -15.24 -6.99
CA VAL A 194 0.40 -16.55 -6.33
C VAL A 194 -0.90 -16.96 -5.62
N ILE A 195 -1.50 -16.04 -4.85
CA ILE A 195 -2.76 -16.30 -4.15
C ILE A 195 -3.88 -16.62 -5.13
N ILE A 196 -3.99 -15.87 -6.24
CA ILE A 196 -4.98 -16.13 -7.30
C ILE A 196 -4.78 -17.51 -7.91
N ALA A 197 -3.54 -17.88 -8.26
CA ALA A 197 -3.22 -19.18 -8.84
C ALA A 197 -3.60 -20.34 -7.89
N ILE A 198 -3.26 -20.23 -6.60
CA ILE A 198 -3.64 -21.20 -5.57
C ILE A 198 -5.16 -21.27 -5.44
N SER A 199 -5.86 -20.16 -5.42
CA SER A 199 -7.33 -20.11 -5.30
C SER A 199 -8.01 -20.79 -6.49
N ILE A 200 -7.54 -20.57 -7.71
CA ILE A 200 -8.05 -21.23 -8.91
C ILE A 200 -7.81 -22.73 -8.83
N LEU A 201 -6.63 -23.17 -8.42
CA LEU A 201 -6.30 -24.60 -8.28
C LEU A 201 -7.21 -25.29 -7.25
N LEU A 202 -7.41 -24.64 -6.09
CA LEU A 202 -8.31 -25.14 -5.04
C LEU A 202 -9.76 -25.22 -5.54
N LEU A 203 -10.23 -24.20 -6.26
CA LEU A 203 -11.58 -24.19 -6.84
C LEU A 203 -11.77 -25.33 -7.84
N LEU A 204 -10.84 -25.52 -8.76
CA LEU A 204 -10.90 -26.62 -9.73
C LEU A 204 -10.87 -27.99 -9.05
N THR A 205 -10.04 -28.15 -8.01
CA THR A 205 -9.99 -29.38 -7.20
C THR A 205 -11.31 -29.62 -6.48
N ALA A 206 -11.90 -28.58 -5.88
CA ALA A 206 -13.20 -28.68 -5.22
C ALA A 206 -14.32 -29.09 -6.20
N LEU A 207 -14.38 -28.45 -7.38
CA LEU A 207 -15.33 -28.79 -8.43
C LEU A 207 -15.18 -30.24 -8.90
N TYR A 208 -13.94 -30.70 -9.11
CA TYR A 208 -13.66 -32.09 -9.46
C TYR A 208 -14.15 -33.06 -8.39
N CYS A 209 -13.89 -32.76 -7.11
CA CYS A 209 -14.37 -33.57 -6.00
C CYS A 209 -15.88 -33.63 -5.92
N VAL A 210 -16.58 -32.50 -6.07
CA VAL A 210 -18.04 -32.44 -6.09
C VAL A 210 -18.61 -33.25 -7.25
N MET A 211 -18.06 -33.09 -8.44
CA MET A 211 -18.51 -33.88 -9.62
C MET A 211 -18.33 -35.38 -9.42
N LYS A 212 -17.16 -35.80 -8.91
CA LYS A 212 -16.80 -37.21 -8.79
C LYS A 212 -17.51 -37.93 -7.63
N TYR A 213 -17.58 -37.28 -6.47
CA TYR A 213 -18.01 -37.91 -5.23
C TYR A 213 -19.46 -37.60 -4.85
N ILE A 214 -20.07 -36.54 -5.46
CA ILE A 214 -21.45 -36.15 -5.15
C ILE A 214 -22.35 -36.33 -6.37
N ILE A 215 -22.07 -35.61 -7.45
CA ILE A 215 -22.98 -35.53 -8.61
C ILE A 215 -23.10 -36.89 -9.31
N LYS A 216 -21.96 -37.52 -9.64
CA LYS A 216 -21.98 -38.82 -10.33
C LYS A 216 -22.70 -39.91 -9.55
N PRO A 217 -22.48 -40.16 -8.25
CA PRO A 217 -23.25 -41.13 -7.47
C PRO A 217 -24.73 -40.82 -7.40
N ILE A 218 -25.13 -39.55 -7.20
CA ILE A 218 -26.53 -39.14 -7.17
C ILE A 218 -27.23 -39.44 -8.52
N LEU A 219 -26.59 -39.07 -9.64
CA LEU A 219 -27.14 -39.33 -10.98
C LEU A 219 -27.28 -40.82 -11.26
N ALA A 220 -26.30 -41.64 -10.84
CA ALA A 220 -26.39 -43.11 -10.99
C ALA A 220 -27.55 -43.67 -10.17
N THR A 221 -27.66 -43.31 -8.88
CA THR A 221 -28.78 -43.70 -8.02
C THR A 221 -30.13 -43.28 -8.62
N ASN A 222 -30.26 -42.06 -9.12
CA ASN A 222 -31.50 -41.57 -9.75
C ASN A 222 -31.83 -42.34 -11.03
N LYS A 223 -30.81 -42.69 -11.85
CA LYS A 223 -31.01 -43.52 -13.04
C LYS A 223 -31.55 -44.91 -12.65
N ASP A 224 -30.89 -45.59 -11.70
CA ASP A 224 -31.34 -46.93 -11.25
C ASP A 224 -32.80 -46.90 -10.71
N ILE A 225 -33.15 -45.87 -9.93
CA ILE A 225 -34.53 -45.68 -9.42
C ILE A 225 -35.51 -45.49 -10.58
N ARG A 226 -35.19 -44.66 -11.57
CA ARG A 226 -36.05 -44.45 -12.75
C ARG A 226 -36.24 -45.74 -13.55
N GLU A 227 -35.21 -46.55 -13.71
CA GLU A 227 -35.27 -47.84 -14.39
C GLU A 227 -36.18 -48.84 -13.63
N ILE A 228 -36.10 -48.84 -12.29
CA ILE A 228 -36.99 -49.66 -11.46
C ILE A 228 -38.46 -49.21 -11.61
N ILE A 229 -38.73 -47.91 -11.52
CA ILE A 229 -40.09 -47.36 -11.65
C ILE A 229 -40.66 -47.64 -13.04
N SER A 230 -39.90 -47.40 -14.10
CA SER A 230 -40.33 -47.65 -15.48
C SER A 230 -40.62 -49.12 -15.73
N GLY A 231 -39.87 -50.05 -15.13
CA GLY A 231 -40.14 -51.46 -15.20
C GLY A 231 -41.49 -51.88 -14.49
N ILE A 232 -41.81 -51.23 -13.38
CA ILE A 232 -43.05 -51.40 -12.65
C ILE A 232 -44.24 -50.89 -13.49
N ASP A 233 -44.13 -49.67 -14.06
CA ASP A 233 -45.19 -49.03 -14.85
C ASP A 233 -45.52 -49.79 -16.14
N ASN A 234 -44.54 -50.45 -16.74
CA ASN A 234 -44.69 -51.24 -17.96
C ASN A 234 -45.22 -52.70 -17.71
N GLY A 235 -45.47 -53.04 -16.46
CA GLY A 235 -45.93 -54.40 -16.09
C GLY A 235 -44.82 -55.45 -16.07
N GLU A 236 -43.58 -55.08 -16.29
CA GLU A 236 -42.40 -55.95 -16.22
C GLU A 236 -41.66 -55.77 -14.85
N GLY A 237 -42.41 -55.40 -13.82
CA GLY A 237 -41.90 -55.00 -12.51
C GLY A 237 -40.97 -56.03 -11.86
N ASP A 238 -39.68 -55.88 -12.09
CA ASP A 238 -38.64 -56.67 -11.43
C ASP A 238 -38.26 -56.05 -10.10
N LEU A 239 -38.91 -56.41 -9.03
CA LEU A 239 -38.63 -55.96 -7.66
C LEU A 239 -37.33 -56.56 -7.10
N THR A 240 -36.59 -57.40 -7.85
CA THR A 240 -35.28 -57.90 -7.44
C THR A 240 -34.17 -56.93 -7.76
N LYS A 241 -34.41 -55.94 -8.66
CA LYS A 241 -33.44 -54.89 -8.97
C LYS A 241 -33.11 -54.07 -7.74
N ARG A 242 -31.86 -53.64 -7.67
CA ARG A 242 -31.29 -52.83 -6.59
C ARG A 242 -30.54 -51.65 -7.14
N VAL A 243 -30.55 -50.57 -6.38
CA VAL A 243 -29.74 -49.39 -6.66
C VAL A 243 -28.27 -49.71 -6.44
N THR A 244 -27.44 -49.33 -7.39
CA THR A 244 -25.95 -49.51 -7.32
C THR A 244 -25.33 -48.51 -6.36
N ILE A 245 -24.61 -49.00 -5.35
CA ILE A 245 -23.94 -48.14 -4.36
C ILE A 245 -22.52 -47.83 -4.83
N LEU A 246 -22.31 -46.62 -5.31
CA LEU A 246 -21.03 -46.15 -5.86
C LEU A 246 -20.18 -45.34 -4.87
N SER A 247 -20.71 -44.98 -3.71
CA SER A 247 -20.03 -44.17 -2.69
C SER A 247 -19.94 -44.92 -1.35
N ASN A 248 -19.26 -44.34 -0.38
CA ASN A 248 -19.18 -44.86 1.00
C ASN A 248 -19.42 -43.70 1.99
N ASP A 249 -20.47 -42.95 1.75
CA ASP A 249 -20.85 -41.74 2.45
C ASP A 249 -22.37 -41.68 2.65
N GLU A 250 -22.94 -40.51 2.93
CA GLU A 250 -24.38 -40.32 3.14
C GLU A 250 -25.22 -40.66 1.89
N ILE A 251 -24.65 -40.66 0.68
CA ILE A 251 -25.32 -41.11 -0.55
C ILE A 251 -25.41 -42.64 -0.57
N ALA A 252 -24.40 -43.34 -0.06
CA ALA A 252 -24.45 -44.78 0.12
C ALA A 252 -25.58 -45.18 1.10
N ASP A 253 -25.74 -44.43 2.20
CA ASP A 253 -26.80 -44.66 3.16
C ASP A 253 -28.18 -44.48 2.53
N LEU A 254 -28.36 -43.47 1.65
CA LEU A 254 -29.59 -43.29 0.88
C LEU A 254 -29.86 -44.47 -0.05
N GLY A 255 -28.85 -44.92 -0.83
CA GLY A 255 -28.96 -46.05 -1.72
C GLY A 255 -29.31 -47.35 -0.96
N ASN A 256 -28.68 -47.60 0.20
CA ASN A 256 -28.97 -48.70 1.09
C ASN A 256 -30.42 -48.63 1.63
N GLY A 257 -30.88 -47.44 2.03
CA GLY A 257 -32.27 -47.24 2.47
C GLY A 257 -33.28 -47.60 1.39
N ILE A 258 -33.03 -47.22 0.15
CA ILE A 258 -33.87 -47.58 -1.00
C ILE A 258 -33.84 -49.10 -1.24
N ASN A 259 -32.68 -49.76 -1.18
CA ASN A 259 -32.56 -51.21 -1.33
C ASN A 259 -33.33 -51.98 -0.24
N ILE A 260 -33.27 -51.53 1.02
CA ILE A 260 -34.06 -52.10 2.13
C ILE A 260 -35.56 -51.89 1.91
N PHE A 261 -35.97 -50.73 1.41
CA PHE A 261 -37.37 -50.47 1.06
C PHE A 261 -37.87 -51.45 -0.02
N MET A 262 -37.11 -51.66 -1.09
CA MET A 262 -37.42 -52.60 -2.15
C MET A 262 -37.51 -54.05 -1.63
N GLU A 263 -36.62 -54.44 -0.72
CA GLU A 263 -36.68 -55.80 -0.09
C GLU A 263 -37.92 -55.96 0.71
N LYS A 264 -38.36 -54.98 1.48
CA LYS A 264 -39.62 -55.04 2.24
C LYS A 264 -40.85 -55.11 1.33
N LEU A 265 -40.87 -54.32 0.23
CA LEU A 265 -41.98 -54.42 -0.77
C LEU A 265 -42.04 -55.80 -1.39
N GLN A 266 -40.91 -56.39 -1.79
CA GLN A 266 -40.84 -57.75 -2.34
C GLN A 266 -41.34 -58.78 -1.35
N GLY A 267 -41.00 -58.65 -0.08
CA GLY A 267 -41.47 -59.54 0.99
C GLY A 267 -42.98 -59.46 1.19
N ILE A 268 -43.56 -58.24 1.17
CA ILE A 268 -45.04 -58.08 1.31
C ILE A 268 -45.79 -58.71 0.13
N LEU A 269 -45.29 -58.44 -1.11
CA LEU A 269 -45.96 -59.05 -2.31
C LEU A 269 -45.84 -60.52 -2.34
N LYS A 270 -44.75 -61.14 -1.91
CA LYS A 270 -44.59 -62.58 -1.77
C LYS A 270 -45.61 -63.17 -0.80
N LEU A 271 -45.82 -62.56 0.37
CA LEU A 271 -46.79 -62.94 1.35
C LEU A 271 -48.22 -62.84 0.81
N ILE A 272 -48.56 -61.86 -0.01
CA ILE A 272 -49.86 -61.71 -0.65
C ILE A 272 -50.12 -62.86 -1.64
N ILE A 273 -49.09 -63.18 -2.46
CA ILE A 273 -49.22 -64.28 -3.48
C ILE A 273 -49.29 -65.63 -2.80
N GLU A 274 -48.64 -65.89 -1.69
CA GLU A 274 -48.65 -67.14 -0.95
C GLU A 274 -50.00 -67.37 -0.18
N ASN A 275 -50.75 -66.27 0.08
CA ASN A 275 -52.02 -66.31 0.79
C ASN A 275 -53.28 -66.18 -0.13
N THR A 276 -53.11 -66.11 -1.47
CA THR A 276 -54.17 -66.07 -2.47
C THR A 276 -54.21 -67.37 -3.23
#